data_64012547e886d10aacd3fc6634fa2e35
#
_entry.id   64012547e886d10aacd3fc6634fa2e35
#
_cell.length_a   1.000
_cell.length_b   1.000
_cell.length_c   1.000
_cell.angle_alpha   90.00
_cell.angle_beta   90.00
_cell.angle_gamma   90.00
#
_symmetry.space_group_name_H-M   'P 1'
#
loop_
_entity.id
_entity.type
_entity.pdbx_description
1 polymer ?
#
loop_
_entity_poly.entity_id
_entity_poly.type
_entity_poly.pdbx_seq_one_letter_code
_entity_poly.pdbx_strand_id
1 'polypeptide(L)'
;MKMVAKLPEKDRTELFQATAIAMGLLPKVVEKDFWVCYMLDHLFHTCKYKKAFVFKGGTSLSKAYHVIERFSEDIDLILDWRELINDGENPWEERSNRKQDLFNKQMNFDAVRFYKEDLVPQLNKELQEELGEGEWVSVDSTDEMVVNFYYPQIFETEYLRSAVRLEIGPLAEWIPSHETSIVSFAAEKYPALFSQKETEVLTIDAERTFWEKLTILHKLAHFPEGKVLPSRYARHLYDVYNLGNSWVKESAFRRKELLEKDVAFKQKFYYAKSALYETATLSSIVLVPEQRIHKALQDDYKAMQNMIYGSMPEFEEILGFLEILQEEIHGLKDVSLDEFGTAMEDGRLTEPSDGKKYNLREAIRTSEELGRPLTNDEMKQFEV
;
A
#
# COMPACT_ATOMS: atom_id res chain seq x y z
N MET A 1 -20.67 8.85 2.72
CA MET A 1 -20.09 8.77 4.07
C MET A 1 -20.64 9.84 5.02
N LYS A 2 -20.56 11.12 4.72
CA LYS A 2 -20.90 12.26 5.61
C LYS A 2 -22.30 12.23 6.22
N MET A 3 -23.32 11.78 5.46
CA MET A 3 -24.70 11.66 5.99
C MET A 3 -24.78 10.63 7.12
N VAL A 4 -24.16 9.46 6.94
CA VAL A 4 -24.16 8.39 7.95
C VAL A 4 -23.33 8.80 9.18
N ALA A 5 -22.22 9.50 9.00
CA ALA A 5 -21.40 10.01 10.12
C ALA A 5 -22.18 10.96 11.07
N LYS A 6 -23.17 11.68 10.51
CA LYS A 6 -24.05 12.62 11.25
C LYS A 6 -25.31 12.00 11.83
N LEU A 7 -25.58 10.72 11.58
CA LEU A 7 -26.73 10.05 12.18
C LEU A 7 -26.61 10.01 13.72
N PRO A 8 -27.75 9.97 14.43
CA PRO A 8 -27.76 9.68 15.85
C PRO A 8 -26.99 8.39 16.18
N GLU A 9 -26.36 8.33 17.34
CA GLU A 9 -25.59 7.17 17.79
C GLU A 9 -26.41 5.87 17.68
N LYS A 10 -27.69 5.92 18.10
CA LYS A 10 -28.61 4.77 17.99
C LYS A 10 -28.70 4.22 16.57
N ASP A 11 -28.87 5.09 15.59
CA ASP A 11 -29.07 4.70 14.19
C ASP A 11 -27.76 4.13 13.59
N ARG A 12 -26.61 4.71 13.96
CA ARG A 12 -25.30 4.16 13.60
C ARG A 12 -25.07 2.80 14.25
N THR A 13 -25.46 2.63 15.53
CA THR A 13 -25.37 1.36 16.24
C THR A 13 -26.16 0.27 15.52
N GLU A 14 -27.42 0.55 15.16
CA GLU A 14 -28.28 -0.39 14.43
C GLU A 14 -27.68 -0.75 13.05
N LEU A 15 -27.19 0.24 12.31
CA LEU A 15 -26.56 0.00 11.00
C LEU A 15 -25.31 -0.88 11.12
N PHE A 16 -24.40 -0.58 12.05
CA PHE A 16 -23.15 -1.34 12.19
C PHE A 16 -23.40 -2.74 12.72
N GLN A 17 -24.36 -2.93 13.64
CA GLN A 17 -24.76 -4.26 14.11
C GLN A 17 -25.40 -5.09 12.99
N ALA A 18 -26.34 -4.52 12.23
CA ALA A 18 -26.96 -5.20 11.11
C ALA A 18 -25.95 -5.61 10.04
N THR A 19 -24.99 -4.71 9.72
CA THR A 19 -23.89 -5.02 8.79
C THR A 19 -23.00 -6.15 9.33
N ALA A 20 -22.64 -6.09 10.59
CA ALA A 20 -21.80 -7.09 11.25
C ALA A 20 -22.46 -8.49 11.19
N ILE A 21 -23.76 -8.59 11.49
CA ILE A 21 -24.52 -9.83 11.39
C ILE A 21 -24.53 -10.34 9.94
N ALA A 22 -24.79 -9.46 8.97
CA ALA A 22 -24.88 -9.83 7.56
C ALA A 22 -23.54 -10.31 6.97
N MET A 23 -22.42 -9.91 7.56
CA MET A 23 -21.06 -10.24 7.09
C MET A 23 -20.33 -11.26 7.98
N GLY A 24 -20.90 -11.64 9.14
CA GLY A 24 -20.20 -12.49 10.11
C GLY A 24 -19.01 -11.80 10.78
N LEU A 25 -19.05 -10.47 10.91
CA LEU A 25 -17.98 -9.65 11.49
C LEU A 25 -18.35 -9.17 12.88
N LEU A 26 -17.34 -8.67 13.60
CA LEU A 26 -17.58 -7.95 14.86
C LEU A 26 -18.09 -6.52 14.56
N PRO A 27 -19.10 -6.01 15.31
CA PRO A 27 -19.61 -4.64 15.12
C PRO A 27 -18.51 -3.57 15.18
N LYS A 28 -17.52 -3.73 16.05
CA LYS A 28 -16.34 -2.84 16.14
C LYS A 28 -15.52 -2.79 14.86
N VAL A 29 -15.38 -3.91 14.15
CA VAL A 29 -14.67 -3.96 12.86
C VAL A 29 -15.42 -3.16 11.81
N VAL A 30 -16.75 -3.32 11.76
CA VAL A 30 -17.62 -2.58 10.82
C VAL A 30 -17.60 -1.08 11.13
N GLU A 31 -17.68 -0.70 12.40
CA GLU A 31 -17.58 0.69 12.83
C GLU A 31 -16.25 1.30 12.37
N LYS A 32 -15.14 0.64 12.67
CA LYS A 32 -13.82 1.15 12.33
C LYS A 32 -13.59 1.21 10.82
N ASP A 33 -14.07 0.20 10.07
CA ASP A 33 -14.05 0.21 8.61
C ASP A 33 -14.79 1.43 8.03
N PHE A 34 -15.95 1.75 8.58
CA PHE A 34 -16.70 2.94 8.18
C PHE A 34 -15.87 4.22 8.40
N TRP A 35 -15.24 4.37 9.57
CA TRP A 35 -14.46 5.56 9.90
C TRP A 35 -13.12 5.64 9.14
N VAL A 36 -12.52 4.51 8.78
CA VAL A 36 -11.39 4.46 7.85
C VAL A 36 -11.81 5.00 6.48
N CYS A 37 -12.92 4.52 5.93
CA CYS A 37 -13.42 5.00 4.64
C CYS A 37 -13.88 6.46 4.69
N TYR A 38 -14.49 6.90 5.80
CA TYR A 38 -14.85 8.31 6.04
C TYR A 38 -13.62 9.21 6.02
N MET A 39 -12.55 8.81 6.72
CA MET A 39 -11.33 9.62 6.79
C MET A 39 -10.61 9.67 5.45
N LEU A 40 -10.59 8.58 4.69
CA LEU A 40 -10.09 8.57 3.31
C LEU A 40 -10.91 9.50 2.41
N ASP A 41 -12.24 9.44 2.48
CA ASP A 41 -13.12 10.36 1.73
C ASP A 41 -12.82 11.83 2.08
N HIS A 42 -12.63 12.13 3.36
CA HIS A 42 -12.29 13.48 3.81
C HIS A 42 -10.93 13.93 3.27
N LEU A 43 -9.89 13.10 3.43
CA LEU A 43 -8.51 13.42 3.01
C LEU A 43 -8.39 13.66 1.50
N PHE A 44 -9.08 12.86 0.67
CA PHE A 44 -8.94 12.93 -0.79
C PHE A 44 -9.92 13.89 -1.47
N HIS A 45 -11.02 14.28 -0.83
CA HIS A 45 -12.04 15.13 -1.47
C HIS A 45 -12.28 16.47 -0.76
N THR A 46 -12.15 16.53 0.56
CA THR A 46 -12.51 17.72 1.36
C THR A 46 -11.30 18.46 1.87
N CYS A 47 -10.30 17.74 2.37
CA CYS A 47 -9.12 18.30 2.99
C CYS A 47 -8.42 19.34 2.09
N LYS A 48 -7.96 20.44 2.69
CA LYS A 48 -7.13 21.45 2.00
C LYS A 48 -5.95 20.83 1.26
N TYR A 49 -5.33 19.79 1.84
CA TYR A 49 -4.16 19.09 1.31
C TYR A 49 -4.49 17.84 0.48
N LYS A 50 -5.70 17.73 -0.05
CA LYS A 50 -6.21 16.54 -0.77
C LYS A 50 -5.38 16.05 -1.95
N LYS A 51 -4.52 16.92 -2.52
CA LYS A 51 -3.62 16.57 -3.62
C LYS A 51 -2.25 16.10 -3.15
N ALA A 52 -1.98 16.19 -1.85
CA ALA A 52 -0.69 15.88 -1.25
C ALA A 52 -0.57 14.41 -0.80
N PHE A 53 -1.61 13.60 -0.97
CA PHE A 53 -1.61 12.24 -0.45
C PHE A 53 -1.75 11.18 -1.53
N VAL A 54 -1.08 10.05 -1.30
CA VAL A 54 -1.32 8.79 -2.04
C VAL A 54 -1.54 7.68 -1.01
N PHE A 55 -2.60 6.91 -1.19
CA PHE A 55 -2.98 5.80 -0.33
C PHE A 55 -2.17 4.55 -0.66
N LYS A 56 -1.74 3.80 0.37
CA LYS A 56 -0.95 2.58 0.21
C LYS A 56 -1.20 1.57 1.33
N GLY A 57 -0.38 0.54 1.38
CA GLY A 57 -0.27 -0.38 2.52
C GLY A 57 -1.33 -1.47 2.57
N GLY A 58 -1.49 -2.07 3.76
CA GLY A 58 -2.41 -3.19 3.96
C GLY A 58 -3.87 -2.81 3.72
N THR A 59 -4.27 -1.61 4.12
CA THR A 59 -5.64 -1.15 3.95
C THR A 59 -5.98 -0.91 2.48
N SER A 60 -5.03 -0.48 1.63
CA SER A 60 -5.25 -0.40 0.19
C SER A 60 -5.43 -1.79 -0.45
N LEU A 61 -4.66 -2.79 -0.01
CA LEU A 61 -4.80 -4.16 -0.51
C LEU A 61 -6.17 -4.77 -0.19
N SER A 62 -6.75 -4.47 0.97
CA SER A 62 -8.07 -4.97 1.36
C SER A 62 -9.22 -4.17 0.76
N LYS A 63 -9.14 -2.84 0.74
CA LYS A 63 -10.25 -1.95 0.37
C LYS A 63 -10.29 -1.56 -1.10
N ALA A 64 -9.14 -1.31 -1.72
CA ALA A 64 -9.06 -0.91 -3.12
C ALA A 64 -8.90 -2.09 -4.08
N TYR A 65 -8.10 -3.08 -3.68
CA TYR A 65 -7.77 -4.22 -4.55
C TYR A 65 -8.48 -5.52 -4.20
N HIS A 66 -9.07 -5.64 -3.00
CA HIS A 66 -9.76 -6.84 -2.52
C HIS A 66 -8.92 -8.13 -2.62
N VAL A 67 -7.60 -8.01 -2.43
CA VAL A 67 -6.66 -9.12 -2.57
C VAL A 67 -6.21 -9.72 -1.24
N ILE A 68 -6.58 -9.11 -0.11
CA ILE A 68 -6.40 -9.69 1.22
C ILE A 68 -7.71 -9.63 2.01
N GLU A 69 -7.97 -10.67 2.79
CA GLU A 69 -9.19 -10.82 3.58
C GLU A 69 -8.88 -10.73 5.08
N ARG A 70 -8.06 -9.76 5.44
CA ARG A 70 -7.82 -9.37 6.83
C ARG A 70 -8.16 -7.91 7.04
N PHE A 71 -8.67 -7.61 8.22
CA PHE A 71 -8.91 -6.24 8.61
C PHE A 71 -7.56 -5.50 8.80
N SER A 72 -7.47 -4.33 8.23
CA SER A 72 -6.37 -3.39 8.41
C SER A 72 -6.94 -2.08 8.95
N GLU A 73 -6.45 -1.66 10.09
CA GLU A 73 -7.03 -0.56 10.88
C GLU A 73 -6.33 0.79 10.70
N ASP A 74 -5.15 0.75 10.08
CA ASP A 74 -4.31 1.92 9.85
C ASP A 74 -4.48 2.40 8.41
N ILE A 75 -4.35 3.71 8.18
CA ILE A 75 -4.31 4.34 6.86
C ILE A 75 -2.85 4.72 6.59
N ASP A 76 -2.20 3.98 5.72
CA ASP A 76 -0.85 4.30 5.26
C ASP A 76 -0.93 5.33 4.12
N LEU A 77 -0.23 6.44 4.25
CA LEU A 77 -0.22 7.55 3.29
C LEU A 77 1.21 7.95 2.91
N ILE A 78 1.39 8.26 1.65
CA ILE A 78 2.54 9.01 1.16
C ILE A 78 2.17 10.48 1.15
N LEU A 79 2.98 11.31 1.80
CA LEU A 79 2.88 12.77 1.69
C LEU A 79 3.79 13.25 0.56
N ASP A 80 3.30 14.14 -0.27
CA ASP A 80 4.13 14.83 -1.26
C ASP A 80 5.22 15.64 -0.56
N TRP A 81 6.46 15.22 -0.74
CA TRP A 81 7.60 15.92 -0.17
C TRP A 81 7.70 17.40 -0.63
N ARG A 82 7.07 17.76 -1.76
CA ARG A 82 7.01 19.14 -2.25
C ARG A 82 6.18 20.07 -1.37
N GLU A 83 5.32 19.51 -0.52
CA GLU A 83 4.64 20.28 0.54
C GLU A 83 5.60 20.70 1.68
N LEU A 84 6.75 20.03 1.79
CA LEU A 84 7.72 20.23 2.88
C LEU A 84 8.93 21.06 2.45
N ILE A 85 9.31 21.01 1.18
CA ILE A 85 10.52 21.63 0.67
C ILE A 85 10.18 22.83 -0.21
N ASN A 86 10.71 23.99 0.13
CA ASN A 86 10.72 25.15 -0.73
C ASN A 86 11.96 25.11 -1.64
N ASP A 87 11.72 25.13 -2.97
CA ASP A 87 12.69 25.34 -4.04
C ASP A 87 13.93 24.42 -4.14
N GLY A 88 13.83 23.45 -5.02
CA GLY A 88 14.97 22.90 -5.76
C GLY A 88 15.67 21.67 -5.17
N GLU A 89 15.41 21.24 -3.96
CA GLU A 89 15.99 20.00 -3.44
C GLU A 89 15.21 18.77 -3.94
N ASN A 90 15.90 17.88 -4.64
CA ASN A 90 15.33 16.63 -5.09
C ASN A 90 15.74 15.49 -4.13
N PRO A 91 14.78 14.74 -3.53
CA PRO A 91 15.10 13.59 -2.68
C PRO A 91 16.01 12.55 -3.36
N TRP A 92 15.89 12.40 -4.69
CA TRP A 92 16.65 11.46 -5.49
C TRP A 92 18.04 11.94 -5.92
N GLU A 93 18.40 13.20 -5.64
CA GLU A 93 19.75 13.72 -5.92
C GLU A 93 20.83 12.83 -5.29
N GLU A 94 21.95 12.65 -6.00
CA GLU A 94 23.08 11.87 -5.47
C GLU A 94 23.74 12.57 -4.29
N ARG A 95 23.81 11.87 -3.18
CA ARG A 95 24.42 12.31 -1.93
C ARG A 95 25.32 11.21 -1.36
N SER A 96 26.38 11.60 -0.63
CA SER A 96 27.09 10.62 0.20
C SER A 96 26.16 10.07 1.29
N ASN A 97 26.40 8.85 1.76
CA ASN A 97 25.56 8.19 2.78
C ASN A 97 25.29 9.08 4.00
N ARG A 98 26.32 9.82 4.48
CA ARG A 98 26.16 10.76 5.60
C ARG A 98 25.23 11.92 5.25
N LYS A 99 25.34 12.51 4.05
CA LYS A 99 24.47 13.60 3.62
C LYS A 99 23.06 13.11 3.38
N GLN A 100 22.90 11.89 2.86
CA GLN A 100 21.58 11.28 2.69
C GLN A 100 20.89 11.02 4.03
N ASP A 101 21.61 10.49 5.04
CA ASP A 101 21.05 10.29 6.39
C ASP A 101 20.60 11.61 7.03
N LEU A 102 21.40 12.69 6.88
CA LEU A 102 21.01 14.02 7.35
C LEU A 102 19.79 14.56 6.60
N PHE A 103 19.74 14.38 5.29
CA PHE A 103 18.58 14.76 4.48
C PHE A 103 17.32 14.01 4.92
N ASN A 104 17.39 12.70 5.08
CA ASN A 104 16.24 11.88 5.52
C ASN A 104 15.73 12.32 6.90
N LYS A 105 16.63 12.62 7.83
CA LYS A 105 16.28 13.14 9.17
C LYS A 105 15.62 14.52 9.09
N GLN A 106 16.12 15.40 8.23
CA GLN A 106 15.53 16.72 8.02
C GLN A 106 14.12 16.60 7.42
N MET A 107 13.94 15.74 6.41
CA MET A 107 12.63 15.50 5.81
C MET A 107 11.60 14.97 6.83
N ASN A 108 11.99 14.04 7.69
CA ASN A 108 11.11 13.55 8.74
C ASN A 108 10.79 14.65 9.77
N PHE A 109 11.77 15.46 10.13
CA PHE A 109 11.55 16.60 11.03
C PHE A 109 10.57 17.63 10.43
N ASP A 110 10.75 17.97 9.16
CA ASP A 110 9.87 18.91 8.45
C ASP A 110 8.46 18.34 8.28
N ALA A 111 8.33 17.02 8.08
CA ALA A 111 7.04 16.34 8.05
C ALA A 111 6.32 16.45 9.41
N VAL A 112 7.00 16.17 10.51
CA VAL A 112 6.44 16.30 11.87
C VAL A 112 6.00 17.74 12.14
N ARG A 113 6.81 18.73 11.73
CA ARG A 113 6.45 20.14 11.84
C ARG A 113 5.17 20.45 11.06
N PHE A 114 5.10 20.02 9.79
CA PHE A 114 3.90 20.16 8.96
C PHE A 114 2.66 19.51 9.60
N TYR A 115 2.81 18.32 10.21
CA TYR A 115 1.67 17.68 10.87
C TYR A 115 1.17 18.52 12.07
N LYS A 116 2.08 19.06 12.88
CA LYS A 116 1.73 19.82 14.07
C LYS A 116 1.19 21.24 13.77
N GLU A 117 1.82 21.93 12.83
CA GLU A 117 1.57 23.34 12.58
C GLU A 117 0.50 23.59 11.50
N ASP A 118 0.35 22.66 10.54
CA ASP A 118 -0.50 22.84 9.37
C ASP A 118 -1.61 21.78 9.29
N LEU A 119 -1.27 20.49 9.18
CA LEU A 119 -2.22 19.43 8.87
C LEU A 119 -3.24 19.21 9.99
N VAL A 120 -2.79 19.01 11.24
CA VAL A 120 -3.66 18.71 12.38
C VAL A 120 -4.58 19.89 12.71
N PRO A 121 -4.12 21.15 12.77
CA PRO A 121 -5.01 22.28 12.96
C PRO A 121 -6.06 22.40 11.84
N GLN A 122 -5.66 22.19 10.58
CA GLN A 122 -6.57 22.26 9.45
C GLN A 122 -7.62 21.13 9.48
N LEU A 123 -7.20 19.89 9.72
CA LEU A 123 -8.12 18.76 9.83
C LEU A 123 -9.10 18.93 10.99
N ASN A 124 -8.66 19.39 12.16
CA ASN A 124 -9.56 19.67 13.28
C ASN A 124 -10.62 20.70 12.90
N LYS A 125 -10.23 21.80 12.26
CA LYS A 125 -11.16 22.82 11.79
C LYS A 125 -12.21 22.23 10.84
N GLU A 126 -11.79 21.47 9.84
CA GLU A 126 -12.68 20.86 8.84
C GLU A 126 -13.62 19.82 9.46
N LEU A 127 -13.10 18.99 10.38
CA LEU A 127 -13.88 17.96 11.07
C LEU A 127 -14.84 18.56 12.09
N GLN A 128 -14.49 19.67 12.74
CA GLN A 128 -15.43 20.41 13.62
C GLN A 128 -16.63 20.95 12.84
N GLU A 129 -16.42 21.43 11.62
CA GLU A 129 -17.52 21.87 10.73
C GLU A 129 -18.43 20.69 10.32
N GLU A 130 -17.87 19.47 10.22
CA GLU A 130 -18.61 18.28 9.81
C GLU A 130 -19.23 17.48 10.96
N LEU A 131 -18.49 17.27 12.04
CA LEU A 131 -18.85 16.36 13.14
C LEU A 131 -19.22 17.10 14.45
N GLY A 132 -19.04 18.44 14.49
CA GLY A 132 -19.26 19.26 15.68
C GLY A 132 -17.98 19.51 16.49
N GLU A 133 -18.12 20.26 17.58
CA GLU A 133 -17.01 20.65 18.45
C GLU A 133 -16.28 19.44 19.03
N GLY A 134 -14.94 19.49 19.04
CA GLY A 134 -14.07 18.45 19.58
C GLY A 134 -12.66 18.52 19.02
N GLU A 135 -11.75 17.79 19.63
CA GLU A 135 -10.43 17.51 19.09
C GLU A 135 -10.48 16.15 18.37
N TRP A 136 -10.63 16.18 17.06
CA TRP A 136 -10.81 14.99 16.23
C TRP A 136 -9.52 14.32 15.81
N VAL A 137 -8.45 15.11 15.67
CA VAL A 137 -7.13 14.60 15.28
C VAL A 137 -6.02 15.17 16.14
N SER A 138 -5.01 14.35 16.45
CA SER A 138 -3.78 14.79 17.10
C SER A 138 -2.58 13.96 16.63
N VAL A 139 -1.38 14.53 16.74
CA VAL A 139 -0.14 13.76 16.52
C VAL A 139 0.02 12.75 17.66
N ASP A 140 0.40 11.51 17.34
CA ASP A 140 0.62 10.45 18.32
C ASP A 140 1.78 10.81 19.26
N SER A 141 1.60 10.58 20.56
CA SER A 141 2.59 10.95 21.58
C SER A 141 3.84 10.05 21.59
N THR A 142 3.78 8.89 20.97
CA THR A 142 4.86 7.88 20.96
C THR A 142 5.53 7.77 19.58
N ASP A 143 4.81 8.15 18.52
CA ASP A 143 5.30 8.12 17.15
C ASP A 143 4.83 9.37 16.41
N GLU A 144 5.67 10.40 16.37
CA GLU A 144 5.33 11.69 15.76
C GLU A 144 5.06 11.63 14.25
N MET A 145 5.39 10.51 13.58
CA MET A 145 5.04 10.26 12.16
C MET A 145 3.60 9.76 11.97
N VAL A 146 2.83 9.68 13.06
CA VAL A 146 1.45 9.21 13.06
C VAL A 146 0.51 10.32 13.53
N VAL A 147 -0.59 10.49 12.83
CA VAL A 147 -1.73 11.32 13.24
C VAL A 147 -2.90 10.40 13.59
N ASN A 148 -3.43 10.51 14.80
CA ASN A 148 -4.59 9.74 15.24
C ASN A 148 -5.88 10.50 14.92
N PHE A 149 -6.85 9.82 14.32
CA PHE A 149 -8.21 10.30 14.17
C PHE A 149 -9.13 9.63 15.19
N TYR A 150 -9.69 10.41 16.10
CA TYR A 150 -10.60 9.96 17.16
C TYR A 150 -12.04 10.12 16.69
N TYR A 151 -12.65 9.04 16.26
CA TYR A 151 -14.04 9.04 15.80
C TYR A 151 -15.02 8.80 16.96
N PRO A 152 -16.34 9.16 16.82
CA PRO A 152 -17.34 8.92 17.85
C PRO A 152 -17.60 7.42 18.01
N GLN A 153 -16.81 6.79 18.88
CA GLN A 153 -16.77 5.35 19.10
C GLN A 153 -18.01 4.86 19.85
N ILE A 154 -18.60 3.77 19.36
CA ILE A 154 -19.79 3.10 19.95
C ILE A 154 -19.39 1.76 20.57
N PHE A 155 -18.55 0.99 19.89
CA PHE A 155 -18.17 -0.37 20.32
C PHE A 155 -16.75 -0.40 20.87
N GLU A 156 -16.59 -0.93 22.09
CA GLU A 156 -15.28 -1.10 22.75
C GLU A 156 -14.81 -2.54 22.60
N THR A 157 -13.51 -2.73 22.40
CA THR A 157 -12.83 -4.02 22.51
C THR A 157 -11.38 -3.80 22.94
N GLU A 158 -10.80 -4.77 23.62
CA GLU A 158 -9.36 -4.76 23.97
C GLU A 158 -8.45 -4.97 22.75
N TYR A 159 -9.01 -5.43 21.62
CA TYR A 159 -8.27 -5.90 20.46
C TYR A 159 -7.93 -4.81 19.44
N LEU A 160 -8.83 -3.86 19.21
CA LEU A 160 -8.67 -2.79 18.24
C LEU A 160 -8.43 -1.45 18.95
N ARG A 161 -7.55 -0.66 18.41
CA ARG A 161 -7.29 0.70 18.90
C ARG A 161 -8.55 1.57 18.77
N SER A 162 -8.71 2.51 19.70
CA SER A 162 -9.85 3.43 19.72
C SER A 162 -9.73 4.60 18.72
N ALA A 163 -8.66 4.67 17.93
CA ALA A 163 -8.44 5.68 16.91
C ALA A 163 -8.07 5.04 15.56
N VAL A 164 -8.39 5.69 14.46
CA VAL A 164 -7.80 5.39 13.14
C VAL A 164 -6.45 6.08 13.07
N ARG A 165 -5.39 5.33 12.81
CA ARG A 165 -4.02 5.85 12.68
C ARG A 165 -3.75 6.22 11.23
N LEU A 166 -3.30 7.43 11.00
CA LEU A 166 -2.79 7.90 9.73
C LEU A 166 -1.25 7.83 9.80
N GLU A 167 -0.67 6.79 9.22
CA GLU A 167 0.78 6.61 9.12
C GLU A 167 1.26 7.34 7.86
N ILE A 168 1.82 8.53 8.03
CA ILE A 168 2.11 9.45 6.92
C ILE A 168 3.61 9.54 6.73
N GLY A 169 4.11 9.19 5.55
CA GLY A 169 5.54 9.24 5.23
C GLY A 169 5.87 10.16 4.07
N PRO A 170 6.81 11.13 4.22
CA PRO A 170 7.22 12.00 3.12
C PRO A 170 8.25 11.35 2.20
N LEU A 171 8.95 10.35 2.70
CA LEU A 171 9.95 9.61 1.95
C LEU A 171 9.33 8.32 1.44
N ALA A 172 8.57 8.41 0.36
CA ALA A 172 8.00 7.27 -0.33
C ALA A 172 7.88 7.56 -1.83
N GLU A 173 7.84 6.52 -2.62
CA GLU A 173 7.71 6.64 -4.06
C GLU A 173 6.23 6.68 -4.43
N TRP A 174 5.84 7.69 -5.23
CA TRP A 174 4.46 7.96 -5.60
C TRP A 174 3.94 7.14 -6.75
N ILE A 175 4.84 6.56 -7.51
CA ILE A 175 4.57 5.90 -8.77
C ILE A 175 5.05 4.44 -8.75
N PRO A 176 4.31 3.57 -9.40
CA PRO A 176 3.07 3.85 -10.10
C PRO A 176 1.86 3.94 -9.14
N SER A 177 0.91 4.81 -9.47
CA SER A 177 -0.35 4.98 -8.73
C SER A 177 -1.49 5.37 -9.68
N HIS A 178 -2.72 5.01 -9.33
CA HIS A 178 -3.93 5.38 -10.07
C HIS A 178 -5.12 5.56 -9.12
N GLU A 179 -6.19 6.14 -9.62
CA GLU A 179 -7.44 6.28 -8.86
C GLU A 179 -8.13 4.92 -8.72
N THR A 180 -8.49 4.56 -7.49
CA THR A 180 -9.22 3.34 -7.16
C THR A 180 -10.46 3.68 -6.35
N SER A 181 -11.50 2.87 -6.45
CA SER A 181 -12.74 3.04 -5.68
C SER A 181 -12.71 2.18 -4.42
N ILE A 182 -13.06 2.78 -3.29
CA ILE A 182 -13.22 2.07 -2.02
C ILE A 182 -14.67 2.16 -1.51
N VAL A 183 -15.11 1.13 -0.80
CA VAL A 183 -16.46 1.02 -0.23
C VAL A 183 -16.37 0.56 1.22
N SER A 184 -17.12 1.18 2.13
CA SER A 184 -17.24 0.66 3.49
C SER A 184 -18.14 -0.57 3.54
N PHE A 185 -17.91 -1.48 4.49
CA PHE A 185 -18.78 -2.66 4.69
C PHE A 185 -20.24 -2.28 4.84
N ALA A 186 -20.53 -1.19 5.54
CA ALA A 186 -21.90 -0.69 5.70
C ALA A 186 -22.51 -0.21 4.38
N ALA A 187 -21.74 0.47 3.52
CA ALA A 187 -22.19 0.92 2.21
C ALA A 187 -22.35 -0.24 1.22
N GLU A 188 -21.53 -1.28 1.34
CA GLU A 188 -21.65 -2.50 0.54
C GLU A 188 -22.98 -3.23 0.81
N LYS A 189 -23.36 -3.38 2.09
CA LYS A 189 -24.57 -4.11 2.49
C LYS A 189 -25.84 -3.26 2.41
N TYR A 190 -25.76 -1.98 2.69
CA TYR A 190 -26.89 -1.06 2.73
C TYR A 190 -26.69 0.19 1.86
N PRO A 191 -26.43 0.03 0.54
CA PRO A 191 -26.06 1.14 -0.34
C PRO A 191 -27.11 2.26 -0.39
N ALA A 192 -28.40 1.94 -0.18
CA ALA A 192 -29.47 2.92 -0.19
C ALA A 192 -29.41 3.96 0.96
N LEU A 193 -28.62 3.69 2.00
CA LEU A 193 -28.38 4.64 3.11
C LEU A 193 -27.27 5.64 2.82
N PHE A 194 -26.58 5.51 1.70
CA PHE A 194 -25.44 6.36 1.33
C PHE A 194 -25.79 7.18 0.09
N SER A 195 -25.63 8.49 0.15
CA SER A 195 -25.75 9.36 -1.02
C SER A 195 -24.69 9.06 -2.07
N GLN A 196 -23.52 8.62 -1.62
CA GLN A 196 -22.42 8.12 -2.43
C GLN A 196 -21.84 6.91 -1.69
N LYS A 197 -21.94 5.73 -2.30
CA LYS A 197 -21.48 4.48 -1.70
C LYS A 197 -19.97 4.26 -1.81
N GLU A 198 -19.39 4.78 -2.87
CA GLU A 198 -17.98 4.64 -3.24
C GLU A 198 -17.25 5.95 -3.07
N THR A 199 -15.96 5.86 -2.79
CA THR A 199 -15.05 7.00 -2.73
C THR A 199 -13.81 6.69 -3.55
N GLU A 200 -13.40 7.60 -4.43
CA GLU A 200 -12.21 7.46 -5.24
C GLU A 200 -11.00 7.98 -4.47
N VAL A 201 -9.92 7.20 -4.46
CA VAL A 201 -8.68 7.54 -3.78
C VAL A 201 -7.49 7.24 -4.68
N LEU A 202 -6.53 8.16 -4.77
CA LEU A 202 -5.28 7.91 -5.47
C LEU A 202 -4.47 6.89 -4.70
N THR A 203 -4.22 5.71 -5.29
CA THR A 203 -3.67 4.55 -4.62
C THR A 203 -2.44 4.02 -5.34
N ILE A 204 -1.42 3.61 -4.60
CA ILE A 204 -0.25 2.90 -5.16
C ILE A 204 -0.69 1.58 -5.80
N ASP A 205 -0.18 1.27 -6.99
CA ASP A 205 -0.47 0.02 -7.70
C ASP A 205 -0.19 -1.21 -6.83
N ALA A 206 -1.05 -2.21 -6.95
CA ALA A 206 -0.92 -3.46 -6.20
C ALA A 206 0.40 -4.17 -6.50
N GLU A 207 0.89 -4.10 -7.74
CA GLU A 207 2.18 -4.67 -8.17
C GLU A 207 3.36 -4.01 -7.46
N ARG A 208 3.30 -2.69 -7.26
CA ARG A 208 4.33 -1.98 -6.49
C ARG A 208 4.32 -2.43 -5.02
N THR A 209 3.12 -2.59 -4.44
CA THR A 209 2.96 -3.10 -3.08
C THR A 209 3.41 -4.56 -2.97
N PHE A 210 3.19 -5.40 -4.00
CA PHE A 210 3.70 -6.76 -4.05
C PHE A 210 5.24 -6.78 -3.89
N TRP A 211 5.98 -6.05 -4.71
CA TRP A 211 7.44 -6.01 -4.63
C TRP A 211 7.93 -5.39 -3.32
N GLU A 212 7.25 -4.36 -2.80
CA GLU A 212 7.55 -3.80 -1.48
C GLU A 212 7.40 -4.84 -0.36
N LYS A 213 6.37 -5.67 -0.39
CA LYS A 213 6.17 -6.76 0.58
C LYS A 213 7.24 -7.83 0.48
N LEU A 214 7.68 -8.19 -0.72
CA LEU A 214 8.76 -9.16 -0.91
C LEU A 214 10.08 -8.65 -0.33
N THR A 215 10.42 -7.37 -0.49
CA THR A 215 11.63 -6.81 0.13
C THR A 215 11.52 -6.69 1.65
N ILE A 216 10.30 -6.60 2.22
CA ILE A 216 10.07 -6.74 3.67
C ILE A 216 10.36 -8.18 4.12
N LEU A 217 9.91 -9.20 3.36
CA LEU A 217 10.24 -10.60 3.65
C LEU A 217 11.72 -10.88 3.49
N HIS A 218 12.38 -10.32 2.48
CA HIS A 218 13.83 -10.42 2.32
C HIS A 218 14.58 -9.88 3.56
N LYS A 219 14.20 -8.70 4.06
CA LYS A 219 14.72 -8.16 5.32
C LYS A 219 14.43 -9.08 6.50
N LEU A 220 13.26 -9.70 6.56
CA LEU A 220 12.87 -10.63 7.60
C LEU A 220 13.69 -11.93 7.55
N ALA A 221 13.98 -12.44 6.36
CA ALA A 221 14.84 -13.60 6.15
C ALA A 221 16.28 -13.37 6.69
N HIS A 222 16.74 -12.13 6.68
CA HIS A 222 18.02 -11.71 7.23
C HIS A 222 17.90 -11.06 8.63
N PHE A 223 16.86 -11.45 9.39
CA PHE A 223 16.62 -10.85 10.70
C PHE A 223 17.78 -11.12 11.66
N PRO A 224 18.34 -10.09 12.33
CA PRO A 224 19.54 -10.25 13.15
C PRO A 224 19.35 -11.22 14.32
N GLU A 225 20.34 -12.09 14.55
CA GLU A 225 20.36 -12.97 15.71
C GLU A 225 20.38 -12.20 17.03
N GLY A 226 19.71 -12.72 18.05
CA GLY A 226 19.62 -12.11 19.38
C GLY A 226 18.68 -10.90 19.48
N LYS A 227 18.04 -10.46 18.39
CA LYS A 227 16.99 -9.44 18.45
C LYS A 227 15.60 -10.05 18.63
N VAL A 228 14.74 -9.32 19.34
CA VAL A 228 13.33 -9.67 19.50
C VAL A 228 12.57 -9.28 18.22
N LEU A 229 11.82 -10.22 17.66
CA LEU A 229 10.96 -9.98 16.51
C LEU A 229 9.86 -8.97 16.91
N PRO A 230 9.68 -7.87 16.15
CA PRO A 230 8.55 -6.99 16.41
C PRO A 230 7.22 -7.73 16.21
N SER A 231 6.21 -7.38 16.98
CA SER A 231 4.85 -7.92 16.81
C SER A 231 4.25 -7.52 15.45
N ARG A 232 3.26 -8.30 14.99
CA ARG A 232 2.50 -8.06 13.76
C ARG A 232 3.32 -8.22 12.45
N TYR A 233 4.48 -8.88 12.49
CA TYR A 233 5.28 -9.16 11.30
C TYR A 233 4.69 -10.30 10.45
N ALA A 234 4.01 -11.27 11.06
CA ALA A 234 3.36 -12.37 10.36
C ALA A 234 2.30 -11.90 9.34
N ARG A 235 1.75 -10.68 9.52
CA ARG A 235 0.85 -10.09 8.52
C ARG A 235 1.47 -9.94 7.13
N HIS A 236 2.79 -9.75 7.05
CA HIS A 236 3.47 -9.63 5.76
C HIS A 236 3.56 -10.96 5.03
N LEU A 237 3.74 -12.08 5.75
CA LEU A 237 3.71 -13.42 5.17
C LEU A 237 2.30 -13.73 4.61
N TYR A 238 1.26 -13.46 5.40
CA TYR A 238 -0.13 -13.61 4.98
C TYR A 238 -0.47 -12.73 3.75
N ASP A 239 -0.04 -11.48 3.75
CA ASP A 239 -0.27 -10.56 2.63
C ASP A 239 0.40 -11.08 1.35
N VAL A 240 1.66 -11.54 1.43
CA VAL A 240 2.37 -12.09 0.27
C VAL A 240 1.74 -13.39 -0.22
N TYR A 241 1.29 -14.26 0.69
CA TYR A 241 0.54 -15.46 0.32
C TYR A 241 -0.70 -15.12 -0.51
N ASN A 242 -1.49 -14.17 -0.06
CA ASN A 242 -2.71 -13.76 -0.80
C ASN A 242 -2.40 -13.02 -2.10
N LEU A 243 -1.45 -12.10 -2.09
CA LEU A 243 -1.00 -11.39 -3.30
C LEU A 243 -0.49 -12.38 -4.36
N GLY A 244 0.31 -13.36 -3.95
CA GLY A 244 0.87 -14.36 -4.82
C GLY A 244 -0.18 -15.37 -5.36
N ASN A 245 -1.31 -15.55 -4.67
CA ASN A 245 -2.43 -16.35 -5.12
C ASN A 245 -3.51 -15.52 -5.86
N SER A 246 -3.25 -14.25 -6.16
CA SER A 246 -4.16 -13.35 -6.85
C SER A 246 -3.64 -12.96 -8.24
N TRP A 247 -4.43 -12.19 -8.98
CA TRP A 247 -4.07 -11.61 -10.27
C TRP A 247 -2.80 -10.72 -10.19
N VAL A 248 -2.48 -10.22 -8.99
CA VAL A 248 -1.36 -9.29 -8.77
C VAL A 248 -0.02 -9.95 -9.10
N LYS A 249 0.17 -11.24 -8.79
CA LYS A 249 1.42 -11.95 -9.08
C LYS A 249 1.81 -11.85 -10.55
N GLU A 250 0.89 -12.27 -11.43
CA GLU A 250 1.15 -12.29 -12.87
C GLU A 250 1.37 -10.87 -13.42
N SER A 251 0.65 -9.88 -12.89
CA SER A 251 0.84 -8.49 -13.28
C SER A 251 2.17 -7.93 -12.77
N ALA A 252 2.55 -8.24 -11.52
CA ALA A 252 3.83 -7.83 -10.95
C ALA A 252 5.02 -8.48 -11.69
N PHE A 253 4.90 -9.73 -12.13
CA PHE A 253 5.95 -10.42 -12.90
C PHE A 253 6.18 -9.78 -14.28
N ARG A 254 5.17 -9.15 -14.86
CA ARG A 254 5.35 -8.33 -16.08
C ARG A 254 6.02 -6.98 -15.80
N ARG A 255 5.99 -6.52 -14.54
CA ARG A 255 6.53 -5.24 -14.08
C ARG A 255 7.68 -5.43 -13.08
N LYS A 256 8.58 -6.33 -13.38
CA LYS A 256 9.68 -6.73 -12.50
C LYS A 256 10.71 -5.62 -12.22
N GLU A 257 10.78 -4.60 -13.09
CA GLU A 257 11.56 -3.38 -12.83
C GLU A 257 11.15 -2.64 -11.56
N LEU A 258 9.93 -2.90 -11.05
CA LEU A 258 9.47 -2.32 -9.77
C LEU A 258 10.25 -2.86 -8.56
N LEU A 259 10.80 -4.09 -8.63
CA LEU A 259 11.67 -4.60 -7.59
C LEU A 259 12.95 -3.76 -7.47
N GLU A 260 13.61 -3.49 -8.61
CA GLU A 260 14.83 -2.68 -8.61
C GLU A 260 14.58 -1.27 -8.08
N LYS A 261 13.44 -0.66 -8.48
CA LYS A 261 13.01 0.65 -7.97
C LYS A 261 12.77 0.62 -6.46
N ASP A 262 12.09 -0.42 -5.94
CA ASP A 262 11.86 -0.55 -4.49
C ASP A 262 13.16 -0.75 -3.72
N VAL A 263 14.07 -1.57 -4.23
CA VAL A 263 15.39 -1.80 -3.64
C VAL A 263 16.19 -0.50 -3.61
N ALA A 264 16.29 0.23 -4.73
CA ALA A 264 16.99 1.51 -4.79
C ALA A 264 16.39 2.54 -3.81
N PHE A 265 15.06 2.58 -3.73
CA PHE A 265 14.34 3.41 -2.79
C PHE A 265 14.70 3.06 -1.33
N LYS A 266 14.65 1.78 -0.95
CA LYS A 266 14.96 1.33 0.41
C LYS A 266 16.41 1.53 0.79
N GLN A 267 17.34 1.32 -0.14
CA GLN A 267 18.77 1.62 0.07
C GLN A 267 19.02 3.10 0.35
N LYS A 268 18.28 3.98 -0.32
CA LYS A 268 18.46 5.43 -0.20
C LYS A 268 17.79 6.01 1.03
N PHE A 269 16.53 5.62 1.29
CA PHE A 269 15.70 6.28 2.29
C PHE A 269 15.51 5.48 3.58
N TYR A 270 15.65 4.15 3.52
CA TYR A 270 15.43 3.23 4.64
C TYR A 270 16.59 2.27 4.84
N TYR A 271 17.82 2.76 4.64
CA TYR A 271 19.01 1.92 4.73
C TYR A 271 19.09 1.20 6.07
N ALA A 272 19.21 -0.12 6.01
CA ALA A 272 19.44 -0.99 7.15
C ALA A 272 20.46 -2.07 6.76
N LYS A 273 21.65 -2.04 7.35
CA LYS A 273 22.74 -2.97 6.99
C LYS A 273 22.32 -4.44 7.08
N SER A 274 21.50 -4.80 8.06
CA SER A 274 21.02 -6.17 8.21
C SER A 274 19.93 -6.59 7.22
N ALA A 275 19.36 -5.65 6.46
CA ALA A 275 18.32 -5.95 5.50
C ALA A 275 18.87 -6.50 4.17
N LEU A 276 20.18 -6.30 3.91
CA LEU A 276 20.89 -6.76 2.72
C LEU A 276 20.13 -6.45 1.41
N TYR A 277 19.55 -5.24 1.33
CA TYR A 277 18.73 -4.85 0.16
C TYR A 277 19.48 -4.96 -1.17
N GLU A 278 20.83 -4.83 -1.15
CA GLU A 278 21.68 -5.01 -2.32
C GLU A 278 21.61 -6.44 -2.91
N THR A 279 21.16 -7.42 -2.13
CA THR A 279 20.98 -8.81 -2.58
C THR A 279 19.53 -9.15 -2.91
N ALA A 280 18.59 -8.21 -2.76
CA ALA A 280 17.20 -8.40 -3.11
C ALA A 280 16.99 -8.21 -4.63
N THR A 281 17.54 -9.11 -5.44
CA THR A 281 17.38 -9.15 -6.90
C THR A 281 16.48 -10.31 -7.31
N LEU A 282 16.01 -10.35 -8.55
CA LEU A 282 15.22 -11.48 -9.06
C LEU A 282 15.90 -12.83 -8.83
N SER A 283 17.24 -12.90 -8.96
CA SER A 283 17.99 -14.14 -8.84
C SER A 283 18.40 -14.52 -7.42
N SER A 284 18.25 -13.62 -6.43
CA SER A 284 18.82 -13.81 -5.07
C SER A 284 17.94 -13.34 -3.92
N ILE A 285 16.74 -12.85 -4.20
CA ILE A 285 15.79 -12.47 -3.14
C ILE A 285 15.42 -13.69 -2.29
N VAL A 286 15.38 -13.53 -0.97
CA VAL A 286 15.00 -14.58 -0.03
C VAL A 286 13.69 -14.21 0.62
N LEU A 287 12.69 -15.08 0.55
CA LEU A 287 11.36 -14.83 1.08
C LEU A 287 11.06 -15.64 2.34
N VAL A 288 11.73 -16.78 2.51
CA VAL A 288 11.51 -17.69 3.64
C VAL A 288 12.40 -17.29 4.79
N PRO A 289 11.83 -16.94 5.95
CA PRO A 289 12.60 -16.61 7.15
C PRO A 289 13.39 -17.82 7.66
N GLU A 290 14.49 -17.56 8.37
CA GLU A 290 15.25 -18.63 9.03
C GLU A 290 14.40 -19.38 10.07
N GLN A 291 14.61 -20.70 10.17
CA GLN A 291 13.86 -21.59 11.07
C GLN A 291 13.85 -21.12 12.53
N ARG A 292 14.90 -20.45 12.99
CA ARG A 292 15.02 -19.97 14.38
C ARG A 292 13.92 -18.98 14.79
N ILE A 293 13.30 -18.26 13.82
CA ILE A 293 12.22 -17.29 14.09
C ILE A 293 10.84 -17.82 13.73
N HIS A 294 10.72 -19.04 13.17
CA HIS A 294 9.43 -19.60 12.76
C HIS A 294 8.43 -19.67 13.92
N LYS A 295 8.90 -20.10 15.10
CA LYS A 295 8.01 -20.19 16.28
C LYS A 295 7.43 -18.83 16.68
N ALA A 296 8.26 -17.79 16.69
CA ALA A 296 7.80 -16.42 17.00
C ALA A 296 6.82 -15.90 15.95
N LEU A 297 7.07 -16.17 14.66
CA LEU A 297 6.16 -15.81 13.57
C LEU A 297 4.85 -16.59 13.63
N GLN A 298 4.88 -17.88 13.96
CA GLN A 298 3.68 -18.69 14.13
C GLN A 298 2.80 -18.19 15.28
N ASP A 299 3.42 -17.80 16.41
CA ASP A 299 2.68 -17.24 17.54
C ASP A 299 2.09 -15.88 17.21
N ASP A 300 2.82 -15.02 16.47
CA ASP A 300 2.34 -13.74 15.96
C ASP A 300 1.21 -13.93 14.93
N TYR A 301 1.31 -14.95 14.05
CA TYR A 301 0.24 -15.32 13.12
C TYR A 301 -1.04 -15.74 13.82
N LYS A 302 -0.92 -16.58 14.87
CA LYS A 302 -2.07 -16.99 15.70
C LYS A 302 -2.74 -15.79 16.35
N ALA A 303 -1.96 -14.83 16.84
CA ALA A 303 -2.50 -13.62 17.46
C ALA A 303 -3.29 -12.75 16.46
N MET A 304 -2.92 -12.73 15.17
CA MET A 304 -3.61 -11.93 14.17
C MET A 304 -4.83 -12.63 13.53
N GLN A 305 -5.07 -13.92 13.77
CA GLN A 305 -6.19 -14.66 13.16
C GLN A 305 -7.57 -14.00 13.42
N ASN A 306 -7.72 -13.34 14.58
CA ASN A 306 -8.95 -12.60 14.90
C ASN A 306 -9.22 -11.39 13.97
N MET A 307 -8.25 -10.99 13.15
CA MET A 307 -8.40 -9.92 12.16
C MET A 307 -8.70 -10.47 10.76
N ILE A 308 -8.61 -11.78 10.54
CA ILE A 308 -8.88 -12.44 9.26
C ILE A 308 -10.37 -12.77 9.20
N TYR A 309 -11.04 -12.33 8.15
CA TYR A 309 -12.47 -12.61 7.92
C TYR A 309 -12.72 -13.53 6.71
N GLY A 310 -11.67 -13.88 5.97
CA GLY A 310 -11.71 -14.81 4.85
C GLY A 310 -10.93 -16.09 5.11
N SER A 311 -10.19 -16.55 4.10
CA SER A 311 -9.40 -17.77 4.19
C SER A 311 -8.27 -17.62 5.20
N MET A 312 -8.10 -18.65 6.04
CA MET A 312 -7.01 -18.75 7.03
C MET A 312 -6.12 -19.94 6.68
N PRO A 313 -5.10 -19.75 5.82
CA PRO A 313 -4.15 -20.83 5.53
C PRO A 313 -3.37 -21.21 6.78
N GLU A 314 -2.93 -22.48 6.86
CA GLU A 314 -2.03 -22.90 7.93
C GLU A 314 -0.66 -22.19 7.76
N PHE A 315 0.05 -21.99 8.88
CA PHE A 315 1.33 -21.28 8.82
C PHE A 315 2.38 -22.01 7.95
N GLU A 316 2.38 -23.33 7.99
CA GLU A 316 3.23 -24.20 7.18
C GLU A 316 2.87 -24.12 5.68
N GLU A 317 1.59 -23.95 5.35
CA GLU A 317 1.14 -23.73 3.99
C GLU A 317 1.66 -22.40 3.44
N ILE A 318 1.64 -21.33 4.26
CA ILE A 318 2.22 -20.05 3.89
C ILE A 318 3.71 -20.18 3.61
N LEU A 319 4.47 -20.86 4.46
CA LEU A 319 5.91 -21.05 4.26
C LEU A 319 6.21 -21.84 2.98
N GLY A 320 5.51 -22.95 2.75
CA GLY A 320 5.67 -23.75 1.52
C GLY A 320 5.32 -22.96 0.26
N PHE A 321 4.31 -22.10 0.32
CA PHE A 321 3.99 -21.18 -0.77
C PHE A 321 5.11 -20.18 -1.03
N LEU A 322 5.72 -19.62 0.02
CA LEU A 322 6.82 -18.65 -0.12
C LEU A 322 8.07 -19.31 -0.77
N GLU A 323 8.34 -20.58 -0.49
CA GLU A 323 9.40 -21.35 -1.16
C GLU A 323 9.14 -21.44 -2.67
N ILE A 324 7.92 -21.83 -3.06
CA ILE A 324 7.52 -21.92 -4.47
C ILE A 324 7.59 -20.54 -5.15
N LEU A 325 7.05 -19.49 -4.53
CA LEU A 325 7.07 -18.14 -5.06
C LEU A 325 8.52 -17.63 -5.25
N GLN A 326 9.41 -17.93 -4.33
CA GLN A 326 10.83 -17.59 -4.42
C GLN A 326 11.47 -18.26 -5.64
N GLU A 327 11.20 -19.55 -5.88
CA GLU A 327 11.70 -20.29 -7.05
C GLU A 327 11.13 -19.71 -8.36
N GLU A 328 9.84 -19.37 -8.40
CA GLU A 328 9.21 -18.70 -9.54
C GLU A 328 9.91 -17.37 -9.86
N ILE A 329 10.19 -16.55 -8.84
CA ILE A 329 10.89 -15.26 -9.03
C ILE A 329 12.32 -15.47 -9.50
N HIS A 330 13.06 -16.43 -8.95
CA HIS A 330 14.41 -16.78 -9.41
C HIS A 330 14.42 -17.31 -10.84
N GLY A 331 13.32 -17.87 -11.31
CA GLY A 331 13.13 -18.30 -12.70
C GLY A 331 12.78 -17.16 -13.67
N LEU A 332 12.43 -15.98 -13.16
CA LEU A 332 12.17 -14.81 -14.01
C LEU A 332 13.49 -14.36 -14.64
N LYS A 333 13.56 -14.42 -15.95
CA LYS A 333 14.73 -13.90 -16.68
C LYS A 333 14.72 -12.37 -16.62
N ASP A 334 15.88 -11.77 -16.40
CA ASP A 334 16.07 -10.37 -16.73
C ASP A 334 15.90 -10.24 -18.24
N VAL A 335 14.89 -9.49 -18.68
CA VAL A 335 14.73 -9.14 -20.08
C VAL A 335 15.83 -8.12 -20.39
N SER A 336 17.00 -8.61 -20.82
CA SER A 336 18.02 -7.74 -21.40
C SER A 336 17.47 -7.13 -22.68
N LEU A 337 17.98 -5.96 -23.06
CA LEU A 337 17.63 -5.31 -24.34
C LEU A 337 17.83 -6.22 -25.57
N ASP A 338 18.59 -7.32 -25.45
CA ASP A 338 18.78 -8.35 -26.47
C ASP A 338 17.54 -9.24 -26.70
N GLU A 339 16.62 -9.32 -25.75
CA GLU A 339 15.36 -10.08 -25.91
C GLU A 339 14.26 -9.30 -26.67
N PHE A 340 14.50 -8.05 -27.05
CA PHE A 340 13.65 -7.33 -28.00
C PHE A 340 13.52 -8.10 -29.32
N GLY A 341 14.60 -8.76 -29.78
CA GLY A 341 14.58 -9.66 -30.93
C GLY A 341 13.62 -10.83 -30.72
N THR A 342 13.64 -11.46 -29.55
CA THR A 342 12.82 -12.63 -29.23
C THR A 342 11.32 -12.30 -29.11
N ALA A 343 10.97 -11.10 -28.64
CA ALA A 343 9.56 -10.64 -28.59
C ALA A 343 8.97 -10.44 -30.00
N MET A 344 9.82 -10.10 -30.98
CA MET A 344 9.45 -10.05 -32.41
C MET A 344 9.27 -11.46 -32.99
N GLU A 345 10.16 -12.39 -32.66
CA GLU A 345 10.08 -13.79 -33.11
C GLU A 345 8.86 -14.53 -32.51
N ASP A 346 8.47 -14.22 -31.27
CA ASP A 346 7.29 -14.82 -30.62
C ASP A 346 5.95 -14.21 -31.11
N GLY A 347 5.97 -13.32 -32.12
CA GLY A 347 4.76 -12.73 -32.71
C GLY A 347 4.03 -11.71 -31.84
N ARG A 348 4.66 -11.26 -30.74
CA ARG A 348 4.12 -10.20 -29.88
C ARG A 348 4.22 -8.81 -30.49
N LEU A 349 5.13 -8.65 -31.47
CA LEU A 349 5.26 -7.47 -32.31
C LEU A 349 5.50 -7.96 -33.75
N THR A 350 4.63 -7.61 -34.68
CA THR A 350 4.88 -7.80 -36.11
C THR A 350 5.69 -6.63 -36.62
N GLU A 351 6.85 -6.90 -37.22
CA GLU A 351 7.61 -5.87 -37.94
C GLU A 351 6.71 -5.29 -39.04
N PRO A 352 6.54 -3.98 -39.10
CA PRO A 352 5.77 -3.37 -40.17
C PRO A 352 6.48 -3.66 -41.51
N SER A 353 5.76 -4.22 -42.45
CA SER A 353 6.29 -4.66 -43.77
C SER A 353 6.63 -3.48 -44.71
N ASP A 354 6.64 -2.24 -44.19
CA ASP A 354 6.80 -1.02 -44.98
C ASP A 354 8.23 -0.47 -44.99
N GLY A 355 9.18 -1.12 -44.30
CA GLY A 355 10.60 -0.74 -44.26
C GLY A 355 10.88 0.59 -43.50
N LYS A 356 9.92 1.10 -42.73
CA LYS A 356 10.04 2.30 -41.95
C LYS A 356 10.64 2.04 -40.58
N LYS A 357 11.27 3.07 -40.00
CA LYS A 357 11.79 3.01 -38.62
C LYS A 357 10.74 3.50 -37.65
N TYR A 358 10.63 2.82 -36.52
CA TYR A 358 9.66 3.14 -35.47
C TYR A 358 10.33 3.27 -34.10
N ASN A 359 9.79 4.14 -33.26
CA ASN A 359 10.15 4.20 -31.84
C ASN A 359 9.52 2.99 -31.10
N LEU A 360 10.15 1.83 -31.24
CA LEU A 360 9.66 0.57 -30.69
C LEU A 360 9.47 0.62 -29.17
N ARG A 361 10.26 1.41 -28.47
CA ARG A 361 10.16 1.53 -27.00
C ARG A 361 8.83 2.17 -26.57
N GLU A 362 8.38 3.20 -27.28
CA GLU A 362 7.08 3.83 -27.04
C GLU A 362 5.92 2.95 -27.51
N ALA A 363 6.08 2.31 -28.67
CA ALA A 363 5.06 1.40 -29.21
C ALA A 363 4.81 0.22 -28.27
N ILE A 364 5.84 -0.37 -27.68
CA ILE A 364 5.72 -1.47 -26.72
C ILE A 364 4.99 -1.01 -25.47
N ARG A 365 5.40 0.12 -24.88
CA ARG A 365 4.73 0.68 -23.69
C ARG A 365 3.24 0.88 -23.96
N THR A 366 2.89 1.43 -25.10
CA THR A 366 1.48 1.68 -25.47
C THR A 366 0.73 0.35 -25.70
N SER A 367 1.37 -0.66 -26.29
CA SER A 367 0.79 -2.00 -26.43
C SER A 367 0.54 -2.66 -25.07
N GLU A 368 1.45 -2.49 -24.10
CA GLU A 368 1.30 -2.97 -22.73
C GLU A 368 0.16 -2.25 -22.00
N GLU A 369 0.09 -0.92 -22.12
CA GLU A 369 -1.00 -0.10 -21.55
C GLU A 369 -2.38 -0.49 -22.11
N LEU A 370 -2.45 -0.88 -23.39
CA LEU A 370 -3.68 -1.33 -24.03
C LEU A 370 -4.00 -2.81 -23.75
N GLY A 371 -3.06 -3.60 -23.22
CA GLY A 371 -3.21 -5.03 -22.99
C GLY A 371 -3.41 -5.87 -24.28
N ARG A 372 -3.05 -5.32 -25.43
CA ARG A 372 -3.16 -5.97 -26.74
C ARG A 372 -2.08 -5.46 -27.73
N PRO A 373 -1.75 -6.22 -28.78
CA PRO A 373 -0.88 -5.75 -29.86
C PRO A 373 -1.45 -4.48 -30.52
N LEU A 374 -0.57 -3.59 -30.93
CA LEU A 374 -0.93 -2.42 -31.73
C LEU A 374 -1.29 -2.84 -33.17
N THR A 375 -2.28 -2.19 -33.74
CA THR A 375 -2.61 -2.34 -35.16
C THR A 375 -1.59 -1.60 -36.03
N ASN A 376 -1.50 -1.93 -37.32
CA ASN A 376 -0.60 -1.24 -38.26
C ASN A 376 -0.87 0.27 -38.34
N ASP A 377 -2.12 0.72 -38.14
CA ASP A 377 -2.44 2.15 -38.15
C ASP A 377 -2.02 2.84 -36.85
N GLU A 378 -2.10 2.15 -35.71
CA GLU A 378 -1.60 2.65 -34.42
C GLU A 378 -0.06 2.68 -34.39
N MET A 379 0.62 1.78 -35.08
CA MET A 379 2.09 1.80 -35.23
C MET A 379 2.60 3.04 -35.95
N LYS A 380 1.83 3.62 -36.87
CA LYS A 380 2.22 4.84 -37.63
C LYS A 380 2.54 6.04 -36.74
N GLN A 381 1.91 6.17 -35.58
CA GLN A 381 2.18 7.27 -34.65
C GLN A 381 3.58 7.21 -34.00
N PHE A 382 4.25 6.08 -34.10
CA PHE A 382 5.61 5.86 -33.59
C PHE A 382 6.68 5.89 -34.68
N GLU A 383 6.34 6.26 -35.90
CA GLU A 383 7.28 6.40 -37.02
C GLU A 383 8.31 7.50 -36.73
N VAL A 384 9.64 7.21 -36.91
CA VAL A 384 10.77 8.10 -36.60
C VAL A 384 11.43 8.61 -37.91
#